data_6a26e232e0679beaba660a64f5f8b475
#
_entry.id   6a26e232e0679beaba660a64f5f8b475
#
_cell.length_a   1.000
_cell.length_b   1.000
_cell.length_c   1.000
_cell.angle_alpha   90.00
_cell.angle_beta   90.00
_cell.angle_gamma   90.00
#
_symmetry.space_group_name_H-M   'P 1'
#
loop_
_entity.id
_entity.type
_entity.pdbx_description
1 polymer ?
#
loop_
_entity_poly.entity_id
_entity_poly.type
_entity_poly.pdbx_seq_one_letter_code
_entity_poly.pdbx_strand_id
1 'polypeptide(L)'
;MRSVDQGAPEKKHKLVVSGHQPNYLPWLGFFDKMLQCDVFIIEDNVQFEQQGFENRNRIKTSHKVVWLTVPIEHTGQPMLISEVKIANKAEPNWAKRHWLTLKYNYCKAHYWDEYSSFFEDAYSREWTMLIDLNMHLIKGMMRFFNIEKPLVMSSTLDVSEQKSEKVLAQCKALGATVHLSGMGGKGYLNLERFKEEGVEVVFQDFKHPVYAQLHGEFVPDLSAVDYLFCAGRKPWRTKS
;
A
#
# COMPACT_ATOMS: atom_id res chain seq x y z
N MET A 1 8.05 -17.11 57.44
CA MET A 1 8.70 -16.52 56.25
C MET A 1 7.83 -16.87 55.05
N ARG A 2 7.09 -15.90 54.54
CA ARG A 2 6.29 -16.08 53.31
C ARG A 2 7.16 -15.57 52.15
N SER A 3 7.44 -16.48 51.21
CA SER A 3 8.12 -16.18 49.95
C SER A 3 7.25 -15.24 49.14
N VAL A 4 7.78 -14.09 48.80
CA VAL A 4 7.19 -13.14 47.84
C VAL A 4 7.41 -13.74 46.46
N ASP A 5 6.32 -14.17 45.84
CA ASP A 5 6.29 -14.59 44.45
C ASP A 5 6.61 -13.38 43.56
N GLN A 6 7.80 -13.36 42.96
CA GLN A 6 8.19 -12.36 41.99
C GLN A 6 7.46 -12.70 40.67
N GLY A 7 6.34 -12.05 40.46
CA GLY A 7 5.59 -12.17 39.21
C GLY A 7 6.50 -12.03 37.98
N ALA A 8 6.37 -12.97 37.05
CA ALA A 8 7.06 -12.93 35.78
C ALA A 8 6.81 -11.58 35.07
N PRO A 9 7.81 -10.97 34.41
CA PRO A 9 7.63 -9.69 33.76
C PRO A 9 6.52 -9.82 32.68
N GLU A 10 5.49 -9.01 32.79
CA GLU A 10 4.47 -8.87 31.76
C GLU A 10 5.18 -8.62 30.42
N LYS A 11 4.97 -9.52 29.45
CA LYS A 11 5.43 -9.32 28.09
C LYS A 11 4.73 -8.06 27.56
N LYS A 12 5.42 -6.90 27.59
CA LYS A 12 4.93 -5.69 26.94
C LYS A 12 4.53 -6.05 25.52
N HIS A 13 3.27 -5.84 25.18
CA HIS A 13 2.75 -6.08 23.82
C HIS A 13 3.60 -5.25 22.84
N LYS A 14 4.26 -5.92 21.89
CA LYS A 14 5.06 -5.23 20.86
C LYS A 14 4.10 -4.56 19.88
N LEU A 15 4.06 -3.23 19.87
CA LEU A 15 3.31 -2.48 18.87
C LEU A 15 4.16 -2.36 17.59
N VAL A 16 3.68 -2.95 16.51
CA VAL A 16 4.32 -2.95 15.19
C VAL A 16 3.71 -1.86 14.33
N VAL A 17 4.51 -0.90 13.89
CA VAL A 17 4.11 0.16 12.96
C VAL A 17 4.82 -0.03 11.63
N SER A 18 4.10 0.19 10.54
CA SER A 18 4.65 0.22 9.19
C SER A 18 4.08 1.39 8.41
N GLY A 19 4.69 1.76 7.30
CA GLY A 19 4.20 2.85 6.45
C GLY A 19 4.54 2.65 4.97
N HIS A 20 3.78 3.32 4.12
CA HIS A 20 4.04 3.38 2.68
C HIS A 20 3.33 4.58 2.06
N GLN A 21 3.88 5.11 0.95
CA GLN A 21 3.15 6.04 0.10
C GLN A 21 1.85 5.39 -0.40
N PRO A 22 0.76 6.17 -0.55
CA PRO A 22 -0.52 5.66 -1.06
C PRO A 22 -0.40 5.35 -2.56
N ASN A 23 -0.09 4.10 -2.88
CA ASN A 23 0.05 3.66 -4.27
C ASN A 23 -1.30 3.54 -4.96
N TYR A 24 -1.33 3.86 -6.25
CA TYR A 24 -2.45 3.58 -7.13
C TYR A 24 -2.54 2.07 -7.42
N LEU A 25 -3.71 1.44 -7.17
CA LEU A 25 -3.91 0.00 -7.33
C LEU A 25 -2.74 -0.83 -6.78
N PRO A 26 -2.44 -0.81 -5.46
CA PRO A 26 -1.21 -1.36 -4.92
C PRO A 26 -0.99 -2.84 -5.26
N TRP A 27 0.25 -3.29 -5.21
CA TRP A 27 0.63 -4.67 -5.37
C TRP A 27 0.43 -5.50 -4.07
N LEU A 28 0.50 -6.82 -4.14
CA LEU A 28 0.25 -7.68 -2.97
C LEU A 28 1.18 -7.42 -1.79
N GLY A 29 2.46 -7.09 -2.04
CA GLY A 29 3.41 -6.79 -0.97
C GLY A 29 3.04 -5.58 -0.12
N PHE A 30 2.28 -4.64 -0.67
CA PHE A 30 1.71 -3.50 0.07
C PHE A 30 0.71 -3.99 1.13
N PHE A 31 -0.22 -4.85 0.74
CA PHE A 31 -1.23 -5.44 1.64
C PHE A 31 -0.63 -6.47 2.60
N ASP A 32 0.39 -7.21 2.16
CA ASP A 32 1.15 -8.11 3.00
C ASP A 32 1.82 -7.39 4.16
N LYS A 33 2.37 -6.20 3.90
CA LYS A 33 2.96 -5.35 4.94
C LYS A 33 1.91 -4.86 5.94
N MET A 34 0.70 -4.50 5.47
CA MET A 34 -0.42 -4.16 6.35
C MET A 34 -0.82 -5.31 7.28
N LEU A 35 -0.83 -6.55 6.78
CA LEU A 35 -1.17 -7.72 7.59
C LEU A 35 -0.17 -7.97 8.72
N GLN A 36 1.07 -7.52 8.58
CA GLN A 36 2.17 -7.75 9.52
C GLN A 36 2.35 -6.63 10.55
N CYS A 37 1.59 -5.56 10.49
CA CYS A 37 1.66 -4.46 11.46
C CYS A 37 0.33 -4.28 12.21
N ASP A 38 0.38 -3.55 13.32
CA ASP A 38 -0.80 -3.17 14.11
C ASP A 38 -1.38 -1.83 13.62
N VAL A 39 -0.53 -0.90 13.21
CA VAL A 39 -0.91 0.39 12.64
C VAL A 39 -0.14 0.63 11.34
N PHE A 40 -0.84 1.11 10.31
CA PHE A 40 -0.25 1.40 9.01
C PHE A 40 -0.32 2.90 8.71
N ILE A 41 0.84 3.51 8.48
CA ILE A 41 0.98 4.92 8.14
C ILE A 41 0.87 5.08 6.62
N ILE A 42 0.02 5.99 6.19
CA ILE A 42 -0.07 6.46 4.81
C ILE A 42 0.83 7.69 4.69
N GLU A 43 1.93 7.54 3.97
CA GLU A 43 2.94 8.59 3.76
C GLU A 43 2.46 9.59 2.70
N ASP A 44 1.52 10.45 3.07
CA ASP A 44 0.88 11.43 2.18
C ASP A 44 1.63 12.77 2.08
N ASN A 45 2.46 13.09 3.07
CA ASN A 45 3.25 14.32 3.16
C ASN A 45 4.73 14.14 2.78
N VAL A 46 4.99 13.27 1.79
CA VAL A 46 6.29 13.13 1.14
C VAL A 46 6.19 13.60 -0.31
N GLN A 47 7.34 13.89 -0.91
CA GLN A 47 7.41 14.35 -2.30
C GLN A 47 6.86 13.29 -3.26
N PHE A 48 6.01 13.71 -4.18
CA PHE A 48 5.50 12.88 -5.26
C PHE A 48 6.62 12.58 -6.28
N GLU A 49 6.73 11.33 -6.70
CA GLU A 49 7.68 10.87 -7.70
C GLU A 49 6.98 10.57 -9.02
N GLN A 50 7.33 11.29 -10.12
CA GLN A 50 6.68 11.15 -11.42
C GLN A 50 6.71 9.73 -12.01
N GLN A 51 7.68 8.93 -11.63
CA GLN A 51 7.81 7.53 -12.07
C GLN A 51 7.56 6.52 -10.95
N GLY A 52 7.07 7.00 -9.81
CA GLY A 52 6.66 6.17 -8.67
C GLY A 52 5.38 5.38 -8.92
N PHE A 53 4.91 4.71 -7.91
CA PHE A 53 3.68 3.91 -7.96
C PHE A 53 2.45 4.69 -7.45
N GLU A 54 2.59 5.96 -7.09
CA GLU A 54 1.53 6.78 -6.53
C GLU A 54 0.43 7.06 -7.57
N ASN A 55 0.79 7.25 -8.83
CA ASN A 55 -0.19 7.50 -9.90
C ASN A 55 -0.26 6.41 -10.98
N ARG A 56 0.47 5.30 -10.82
CA ARG A 56 0.45 4.23 -11.82
C ARG A 56 0.74 2.85 -11.23
N ASN A 57 0.23 1.83 -11.90
CA ASN A 57 0.62 0.44 -11.63
C ASN A 57 0.44 -0.43 -12.87
N ARG A 58 0.92 -1.67 -12.80
CA ARG A 58 0.96 -2.63 -13.90
C ARG A 58 -0.14 -3.67 -13.77
N ILE A 59 -0.73 -4.01 -14.89
CA ILE A 59 -1.63 -5.15 -15.04
C ILE A 59 -1.22 -6.02 -16.21
N LYS A 60 -1.70 -7.27 -16.22
CA LYS A 60 -1.49 -8.21 -17.32
C LYS A 60 -2.61 -8.09 -18.37
N THR A 61 -2.23 -8.11 -19.62
CA THR A 61 -3.18 -8.18 -20.74
C THR A 61 -2.89 -9.41 -21.59
N SER A 62 -3.73 -9.68 -22.58
CA SER A 62 -3.53 -10.79 -23.52
C SER A 62 -2.24 -10.70 -24.35
N HIS A 63 -1.61 -9.54 -24.40
CA HIS A 63 -0.41 -9.34 -25.24
C HIS A 63 0.84 -9.02 -24.43
N LYS A 64 0.71 -8.25 -23.34
CA LYS A 64 1.85 -7.75 -22.56
C LYS A 64 1.40 -7.22 -21.21
N VAL A 65 2.36 -6.93 -20.34
CA VAL A 65 2.14 -6.10 -19.14
C VAL A 65 2.01 -4.64 -19.57
N VAL A 66 1.00 -3.96 -19.05
CA VAL A 66 0.74 -2.54 -19.35
C VAL A 66 0.65 -1.72 -18.07
N TRP A 67 1.05 -0.46 -18.18
CA TRP A 67 0.86 0.53 -17.13
C TRP A 67 -0.52 1.17 -17.24
N LEU A 68 -1.24 1.24 -16.13
CA LEU A 68 -2.38 2.12 -15.93
C LEU A 68 -1.86 3.36 -15.21
N THR A 69 -1.83 4.50 -15.89
CA THR A 69 -1.30 5.75 -15.35
C THR A 69 -2.40 6.79 -15.27
N VAL A 70 -2.68 7.26 -14.05
CA VAL A 70 -3.56 8.42 -13.80
C VAL A 70 -2.80 9.68 -14.19
N PRO A 71 -3.33 10.50 -15.11
CA PRO A 71 -2.70 11.75 -15.48
C PRO A 71 -2.81 12.77 -14.35
N ILE A 72 -1.77 13.54 -14.13
CA ILE A 72 -1.71 14.56 -13.09
C ILE A 72 -1.48 15.96 -13.67
N GLU A 73 -1.91 16.97 -12.94
CA GLU A 73 -1.58 18.35 -13.25
C GLU A 73 -0.13 18.63 -12.90
N HIS A 74 0.63 19.18 -13.86
CA HIS A 74 2.02 19.56 -13.64
C HIS A 74 2.11 21.03 -13.25
N THR A 75 2.71 21.30 -12.10
CA THR A 75 2.90 22.67 -11.59
C THR A 75 4.28 23.25 -11.91
N GLY A 76 5.20 22.42 -12.43
CA GLY A 76 6.60 22.81 -12.64
C GLY A 76 7.41 22.86 -11.34
N GLN A 77 6.80 22.58 -10.19
CA GLN A 77 7.42 22.54 -8.86
C GLN A 77 7.23 21.18 -8.22
N PRO A 78 8.14 20.77 -7.30
CA PRO A 78 7.90 19.61 -6.46
C PRO A 78 6.60 19.75 -5.66
N MET A 79 5.81 18.68 -5.60
CA MET A 79 4.53 18.63 -4.88
C MET A 79 4.58 17.50 -3.84
N LEU A 80 3.87 17.66 -2.73
CA LEU A 80 3.59 16.55 -1.83
C LEU A 80 2.50 15.65 -2.44
N ILE A 81 2.48 14.37 -2.09
CA ILE A 81 1.47 13.43 -2.60
C ILE A 81 0.04 13.93 -2.29
N SER A 82 -0.15 14.52 -1.11
CA SER A 82 -1.43 15.12 -0.70
C SER A 82 -1.89 16.33 -1.54
N GLU A 83 -0.99 16.92 -2.33
CA GLU A 83 -1.27 18.11 -3.15
C GLU A 83 -1.52 17.79 -4.63
N VAL A 84 -1.27 16.53 -5.01
CA VAL A 84 -1.34 16.12 -6.43
C VAL A 84 -2.78 16.10 -6.92
N LYS A 85 -3.08 16.91 -7.94
CA LYS A 85 -4.36 16.93 -8.63
C LYS A 85 -4.35 16.07 -9.87
N ILE A 86 -5.49 15.43 -10.15
CA ILE A 86 -5.70 14.63 -11.35
C ILE A 86 -6.05 15.56 -12.51
N ALA A 87 -5.38 15.36 -13.66
CA ALA A 87 -5.65 16.09 -14.89
C ALA A 87 -6.87 15.49 -15.62
N ASN A 88 -8.07 15.73 -15.12
CA ASN A 88 -9.32 15.14 -15.61
C ASN A 88 -9.67 15.56 -17.06
N LYS A 89 -9.15 16.68 -17.53
CA LYS A 89 -9.36 17.17 -18.92
C LYS A 89 -8.42 16.51 -19.93
N ALA A 90 -7.50 15.64 -19.48
CA ALA A 90 -6.59 14.94 -20.38
C ALA A 90 -7.36 13.96 -21.27
N GLU A 91 -7.14 14.04 -22.57
CA GLU A 91 -7.73 13.10 -23.54
C GLU A 91 -6.71 12.02 -23.94
N PRO A 92 -7.15 10.78 -24.13
CA PRO A 92 -8.51 10.26 -23.89
C PRO A 92 -8.83 10.16 -22.40
N ASN A 93 -10.14 10.18 -22.04
CA ASN A 93 -10.60 10.06 -20.64
C ASN A 93 -9.93 8.86 -19.95
N TRP A 94 -9.07 9.15 -18.99
CA TRP A 94 -8.22 8.15 -18.33
C TRP A 94 -9.02 7.14 -17.52
N ALA A 95 -10.07 7.59 -16.80
CA ALA A 95 -10.87 6.72 -15.95
C ALA A 95 -11.65 5.68 -16.76
N LYS A 96 -12.31 6.13 -17.83
CA LYS A 96 -12.98 5.24 -18.79
C LYS A 96 -12.00 4.26 -19.43
N ARG A 97 -10.81 4.72 -19.81
CA ARG A 97 -9.76 3.87 -20.40
C ARG A 97 -9.29 2.81 -19.41
N HIS A 98 -9.03 3.17 -18.15
CA HIS A 98 -8.59 2.23 -17.12
C HIS A 98 -9.66 1.18 -16.84
N TRP A 99 -10.93 1.59 -16.67
CA TRP A 99 -12.03 0.67 -16.49
C TRP A 99 -12.17 -0.31 -17.66
N LEU A 100 -12.19 0.19 -18.88
CA LEU A 100 -12.28 -0.67 -20.06
C LEU A 100 -11.07 -1.62 -20.18
N THR A 101 -9.87 -1.16 -19.84
CA THR A 101 -8.67 -2.01 -19.84
C THR A 101 -8.80 -3.14 -18.83
N LEU A 102 -9.28 -2.86 -17.61
CA LEU A 102 -9.57 -3.90 -16.62
C LEU A 102 -10.65 -4.84 -17.13
N LYS A 103 -11.78 -4.32 -17.61
CA LYS A 103 -12.91 -5.12 -18.09
C LYS A 103 -12.51 -6.05 -19.21
N TYR A 104 -11.85 -5.58 -20.27
CA TYR A 104 -11.45 -6.41 -21.41
C TYR A 104 -10.44 -7.50 -21.05
N ASN A 105 -9.57 -7.26 -20.08
CA ASN A 105 -8.54 -8.23 -19.73
C ASN A 105 -8.95 -9.18 -18.60
N TYR A 106 -9.92 -8.82 -17.74
CA TYR A 106 -10.25 -9.62 -16.56
C TYR A 106 -11.72 -10.10 -16.49
N CYS A 107 -12.60 -9.74 -17.45
CA CYS A 107 -14.02 -10.18 -17.40
C CYS A 107 -14.21 -11.70 -17.45
N LYS A 108 -13.19 -12.46 -17.83
CA LYS A 108 -13.19 -13.94 -17.82
C LYS A 108 -12.50 -14.52 -16.57
N ALA A 109 -12.01 -13.69 -15.67
CA ALA A 109 -11.38 -14.14 -14.43
C ALA A 109 -12.44 -14.69 -13.46
N HIS A 110 -12.07 -15.70 -12.69
CA HIS A 110 -13.00 -16.48 -11.86
C HIS A 110 -13.78 -15.62 -10.85
N TYR A 111 -13.15 -14.57 -10.31
CA TYR A 111 -13.75 -13.69 -9.30
C TYR A 111 -14.12 -12.31 -9.85
N TRP A 112 -14.23 -12.16 -11.17
CA TRP A 112 -14.58 -10.89 -11.80
C TRP A 112 -15.89 -10.31 -11.26
N ASP A 113 -16.95 -11.09 -11.25
CA ASP A 113 -18.29 -10.63 -10.86
C ASP A 113 -18.37 -10.24 -9.37
N GLU A 114 -17.49 -10.80 -8.54
CA GLU A 114 -17.46 -10.49 -7.10
C GLU A 114 -16.91 -9.08 -6.82
N TYR A 115 -15.95 -8.60 -7.65
CA TYR A 115 -15.21 -7.37 -7.33
C TYR A 115 -15.35 -6.26 -8.37
N SER A 116 -15.77 -6.57 -9.60
CA SER A 116 -15.75 -5.63 -10.72
C SER A 116 -16.61 -4.39 -10.50
N SER A 117 -17.77 -4.53 -9.85
CA SER A 117 -18.69 -3.41 -9.59
C SER A 117 -18.08 -2.29 -8.76
N PHE A 118 -17.19 -2.63 -7.82
CA PHE A 118 -16.45 -1.64 -7.03
C PHE A 118 -15.52 -0.78 -7.90
N PHE A 119 -14.80 -1.43 -8.82
CA PHE A 119 -13.90 -0.70 -9.72
C PHE A 119 -14.68 0.10 -10.76
N GLU A 120 -15.80 -0.44 -11.26
CA GLU A 120 -16.70 0.31 -12.16
C GLU A 120 -17.20 1.58 -11.50
N ASP A 121 -17.69 1.48 -10.26
CA ASP A 121 -18.12 2.63 -9.46
C ASP A 121 -16.97 3.62 -9.24
N ALA A 122 -15.78 3.14 -8.83
CA ALA A 122 -14.62 4.00 -8.60
C ALA A 122 -14.20 4.80 -9.84
N TYR A 123 -14.26 4.18 -11.02
CA TYR A 123 -13.91 4.84 -12.29
C TYR A 123 -15.07 5.62 -12.94
N SER A 124 -16.28 5.49 -12.44
CA SER A 124 -17.43 6.33 -12.84
C SER A 124 -17.48 7.67 -12.11
N ARG A 125 -16.75 7.79 -10.99
CA ARG A 125 -16.68 9.00 -10.18
C ARG A 125 -15.65 9.99 -10.74
N GLU A 126 -15.86 11.26 -10.45
CA GLU A 126 -14.85 12.29 -10.67
C GLU A 126 -13.99 12.46 -9.40
N TRP A 127 -12.67 12.37 -9.57
CA TRP A 127 -11.68 12.51 -8.51
C TRP A 127 -10.83 13.74 -8.77
N THR A 128 -10.79 14.69 -7.84
CA THR A 128 -9.93 15.88 -7.95
C THR A 128 -8.52 15.59 -7.46
N MET A 129 -8.41 14.98 -6.28
CA MET A 129 -7.10 14.69 -5.67
C MET A 129 -6.70 13.24 -5.90
N LEU A 130 -5.42 13.02 -6.23
CA LEU A 130 -4.88 11.68 -6.42
C LEU A 130 -4.95 10.85 -5.14
N ILE A 131 -4.72 11.48 -3.97
CA ILE A 131 -4.78 10.83 -2.67
C ILE A 131 -6.17 10.26 -2.39
N ASP A 132 -7.24 10.99 -2.75
CA ASP A 132 -8.62 10.53 -2.50
C ASP A 132 -8.95 9.28 -3.31
N LEU A 133 -8.58 9.25 -4.59
CA LEU A 133 -8.70 8.07 -5.44
C LEU A 133 -7.93 6.88 -4.85
N ASN A 134 -6.66 7.09 -4.50
CA ASN A 134 -5.80 6.03 -3.99
C ASN A 134 -6.34 5.47 -2.67
N MET A 135 -6.76 6.33 -1.75
CA MET A 135 -7.34 5.91 -0.47
C MET A 135 -8.67 5.17 -0.65
N HIS A 136 -9.49 5.57 -1.62
CA HIS A 136 -10.71 4.84 -1.96
C HIS A 136 -10.40 3.42 -2.43
N LEU A 137 -9.45 3.29 -3.38
CA LEU A 137 -9.04 1.99 -3.93
C LEU A 137 -8.37 1.10 -2.87
N ILE A 138 -7.45 1.68 -2.07
CA ILE A 138 -6.76 0.96 -0.98
C ILE A 138 -7.78 0.42 0.03
N LYS A 139 -8.69 1.26 0.53
CA LYS A 139 -9.71 0.86 1.50
C LYS A 139 -10.69 -0.18 0.93
N GLY A 140 -11.02 -0.09 -0.36
CA GLY A 140 -11.83 -1.08 -1.06
C GLY A 140 -11.14 -2.45 -1.11
N MET A 141 -9.88 -2.46 -1.54
CA MET A 141 -9.09 -3.69 -1.63
C MET A 141 -8.79 -4.27 -0.24
N MET A 142 -8.57 -3.45 0.80
CA MET A 142 -8.46 -3.91 2.18
C MET A 142 -9.71 -4.69 2.61
N ARG A 143 -10.92 -4.17 2.32
CA ARG A 143 -12.17 -4.89 2.61
C ARG A 143 -12.24 -6.23 1.90
N PHE A 144 -11.83 -6.29 0.62
CA PHE A 144 -11.83 -7.54 -0.13
C PHE A 144 -10.85 -8.56 0.42
N PHE A 145 -9.71 -8.12 0.93
CA PHE A 145 -8.72 -8.99 1.57
C PHE A 145 -8.96 -9.24 3.07
N ASN A 146 -10.08 -8.76 3.64
CA ASN A 146 -10.38 -8.83 5.07
C ASN A 146 -9.25 -8.24 5.95
N ILE A 147 -8.69 -7.11 5.52
CA ILE A 147 -7.67 -6.38 6.27
C ILE A 147 -8.35 -5.28 7.08
N GLU A 148 -8.38 -5.45 8.40
CA GLU A 148 -8.91 -4.48 9.36
C GLU A 148 -7.74 -3.92 10.16
N LYS A 149 -7.15 -2.84 9.67
CA LYS A 149 -6.01 -2.17 10.30
C LYS A 149 -6.25 -0.67 10.38
N PRO A 150 -5.91 -0.04 11.50
CA PRO A 150 -5.88 1.42 11.60
C PRO A 150 -4.96 2.02 10.55
N LEU A 151 -5.47 2.99 9.79
CA LEU A 151 -4.69 3.79 8.86
C LEU A 151 -4.50 5.18 9.47
N VAL A 152 -3.25 5.62 9.57
CA VAL A 152 -2.89 6.95 10.07
C VAL A 152 -2.25 7.74 8.93
N MET A 153 -2.79 8.93 8.63
CA MET A 153 -2.16 9.82 7.66
C MET A 153 -0.91 10.44 8.27
N SER A 154 0.22 10.34 7.59
CA SER A 154 1.49 10.93 8.06
C SER A 154 1.37 12.44 8.32
N SER A 155 0.57 13.15 7.52
CA SER A 155 0.28 14.57 7.69
C SER A 155 -0.47 14.92 8.99
N THR A 156 -1.09 13.94 9.65
CA THR A 156 -1.78 14.16 10.95
C THR A 156 -0.87 13.96 12.16
N LEU A 157 0.34 13.46 11.95
CA LEU A 157 1.34 13.32 12.98
C LEU A 157 2.17 14.61 13.05
N ASP A 158 2.41 15.13 14.25
CA ASP A 158 3.27 16.30 14.48
C ASP A 158 4.74 15.88 14.37
N VAL A 159 5.19 15.63 13.12
CA VAL A 159 6.54 15.16 12.79
C VAL A 159 7.10 16.05 11.69
N SER A 160 8.15 16.79 12.02
CA SER A 160 8.84 17.72 11.12
C SER A 160 10.13 17.16 10.51
N GLU A 161 10.61 16.06 11.03
CA GLU A 161 11.84 15.36 10.63
C GLU A 161 11.74 14.80 9.21
N GLN A 162 12.88 14.41 8.66
CA GLN A 162 12.94 13.87 7.31
C GLN A 162 13.68 12.52 7.26
N LYS A 163 13.44 11.76 6.22
CA LYS A 163 14.10 10.47 5.95
C LYS A 163 14.00 9.51 7.15
N SER A 164 15.13 9.00 7.62
CA SER A 164 15.21 8.04 8.74
C SER A 164 14.61 8.59 10.03
N GLU A 165 14.93 9.84 10.38
CA GLU A 165 14.44 10.47 11.59
C GLU A 165 12.92 10.68 11.56
N LYS A 166 12.34 10.96 10.40
CA LYS A 166 10.87 11.02 10.23
C LYS A 166 10.21 9.70 10.62
N VAL A 167 10.73 8.59 10.09
CA VAL A 167 10.18 7.26 10.38
C VAL A 167 10.30 6.93 11.87
N LEU A 168 11.43 7.26 12.50
CA LEU A 168 11.63 7.07 13.92
C LEU A 168 10.67 7.94 14.75
N ALA A 169 10.52 9.21 14.41
CA ALA A 169 9.60 10.12 15.08
C ALA A 169 8.14 9.65 14.98
N GLN A 170 7.71 9.15 13.82
CA GLN A 170 6.38 8.54 13.61
C GLN A 170 6.19 7.32 14.52
N CYS A 171 7.20 6.44 14.60
CA CYS A 171 7.17 5.30 15.51
C CYS A 171 6.99 5.73 16.97
N LYS A 172 7.73 6.75 17.40
CA LYS A 172 7.65 7.31 18.76
C LYS A 172 6.28 7.95 19.03
N ALA A 173 5.76 8.74 18.08
CA ALA A 173 4.45 9.39 18.20
C ALA A 173 3.31 8.37 18.38
N LEU A 174 3.45 7.18 17.80
CA LEU A 174 2.48 6.09 17.92
C LEU A 174 2.79 5.10 19.06
N GLY A 175 3.90 5.28 19.78
CA GLY A 175 4.33 4.36 20.85
C GLY A 175 4.80 3.00 20.34
N ALA A 176 5.25 2.92 19.09
CA ALA A 176 5.73 1.68 18.47
C ALA A 176 7.04 1.21 19.09
N THR A 177 7.15 -0.09 19.28
CA THR A 177 8.40 -0.77 19.69
C THR A 177 9.06 -1.50 18.53
N VAL A 178 8.33 -1.68 17.41
CA VAL A 178 8.83 -2.31 16.20
C VAL A 178 8.42 -1.47 14.98
N HIS A 179 9.39 -1.19 14.11
CA HIS A 179 9.14 -0.67 12.77
C HIS A 179 9.29 -1.77 11.73
N LEU A 180 8.21 -2.09 11.02
CA LEU A 180 8.26 -3.00 9.87
C LEU A 180 8.54 -2.20 8.60
N SER A 181 9.75 -2.30 8.09
CA SER A 181 10.20 -1.60 6.89
C SER A 181 10.07 -2.47 5.64
N GLY A 182 9.79 -1.86 4.50
CA GLY A 182 10.04 -2.49 3.20
C GLY A 182 11.54 -2.61 2.93
N MET A 183 11.93 -3.45 1.95
CA MET A 183 13.35 -3.67 1.60
C MET A 183 14.08 -2.38 1.19
N GLY A 184 13.39 -1.39 0.61
CA GLY A 184 13.96 -0.08 0.28
C GLY A 184 14.49 0.69 1.49
N GLY A 185 13.95 0.43 2.68
CA GLY A 185 14.40 1.06 3.93
C GLY A 185 15.86 0.75 4.30
N LYS A 186 16.40 -0.38 3.82
CA LYS A 186 17.81 -0.74 4.05
C LYS A 186 18.80 0.30 3.55
N GLY A 187 18.41 1.09 2.55
CA GLY A 187 19.28 2.09 1.95
C GLY A 187 19.36 3.42 2.69
N TYR A 188 18.41 3.71 3.60
CA TYR A 188 18.36 5.03 4.23
C TYR A 188 18.06 5.03 5.74
N LEU A 189 17.58 3.91 6.33
CA LEU A 189 17.30 3.85 7.77
C LEU A 189 18.58 3.74 8.59
N ASN A 190 18.72 4.58 9.60
CA ASN A 190 19.80 4.52 10.57
C ASN A 190 19.41 3.55 11.71
N LEU A 191 19.78 2.27 11.58
CA LEU A 191 19.39 1.20 12.50
C LEU A 191 19.92 1.41 13.93
N GLU A 192 21.11 2.02 14.07
CA GLU A 192 21.68 2.32 15.38
C GLU A 192 20.82 3.32 16.12
N ARG A 193 20.40 4.38 15.42
CA ARG A 193 19.51 5.41 15.97
C ARG A 193 18.18 4.83 16.44
N PHE A 194 17.57 3.92 15.67
CA PHE A 194 16.35 3.22 16.08
C PHE A 194 16.58 2.37 17.33
N LYS A 195 17.69 1.66 17.41
CA LYS A 195 18.05 0.84 18.57
C LYS A 195 18.26 1.68 19.83
N GLU A 196 18.93 2.82 19.74
CA GLU A 196 19.12 3.76 20.83
C GLU A 196 17.80 4.24 21.44
N GLU A 197 16.79 4.46 20.58
CA GLU A 197 15.44 4.88 20.96
C GLU A 197 14.52 3.72 21.33
N GLY A 198 15.03 2.47 21.37
CA GLY A 198 14.28 1.30 21.77
C GLY A 198 13.26 0.79 20.74
N VAL A 199 13.42 1.15 19.46
CA VAL A 199 12.58 0.68 18.34
C VAL A 199 13.35 -0.36 17.54
N GLU A 200 12.84 -1.59 17.49
CA GLU A 200 13.38 -2.66 16.64
C GLU A 200 12.98 -2.41 15.18
N VAL A 201 13.92 -2.55 14.24
CA VAL A 201 13.60 -2.48 12.80
C VAL A 201 13.60 -3.89 12.22
N VAL A 202 12.46 -4.29 11.66
CA VAL A 202 12.28 -5.57 10.95
C VAL A 202 12.03 -5.27 9.48
N PHE A 203 12.68 -6.03 8.59
CA PHE A 203 12.44 -5.89 7.15
C PHE A 203 11.45 -6.92 6.66
N GLN A 204 10.50 -6.47 5.85
CA GLN A 204 9.52 -7.35 5.23
C GLN A 204 10.21 -8.39 4.33
N ASP A 205 9.94 -9.66 4.56
CA ASP A 205 10.29 -10.77 3.64
C ASP A 205 9.01 -11.22 2.92
N PHE A 206 8.68 -10.54 1.82
CA PHE A 206 7.52 -10.88 1.00
C PHE A 206 7.95 -11.78 -0.15
N LYS A 207 7.37 -12.98 -0.19
CA LYS A 207 7.48 -13.91 -1.32
C LYS A 207 6.17 -13.88 -2.10
N HIS A 208 6.25 -13.43 -3.35
CA HIS A 208 5.07 -13.34 -4.19
C HIS A 208 4.47 -14.74 -4.40
N PRO A 209 3.18 -14.97 -4.08
CA PRO A 209 2.55 -16.25 -4.34
C PRO A 209 2.42 -16.49 -5.84
N VAL A 210 2.59 -17.74 -6.27
CA VAL A 210 2.28 -18.16 -7.63
C VAL A 210 0.83 -18.63 -7.68
N TYR A 211 0.07 -18.08 -8.62
CA TYR A 211 -1.34 -18.40 -8.83
C TYR A 211 -1.67 -18.43 -10.31
N ALA A 212 -2.80 -19.05 -10.66
CA ALA A 212 -3.26 -19.07 -12.05
C ALA A 212 -3.70 -17.66 -12.46
N GLN A 213 -2.98 -17.05 -13.39
CA GLN A 213 -3.31 -15.78 -14.02
C GLN A 213 -4.00 -16.04 -15.37
N LEU A 214 -4.77 -15.05 -15.84
CA LEU A 214 -5.17 -15.04 -17.26
C LEU A 214 -3.95 -14.75 -18.15
N HIS A 215 -4.07 -15.10 -19.44
CA HIS A 215 -3.12 -14.71 -20.49
C HIS A 215 -1.69 -15.29 -20.35
N GLY A 216 -1.58 -16.62 -20.21
CA GLY A 216 -0.31 -17.33 -20.33
C GLY A 216 0.54 -17.34 -19.05
N GLU A 217 1.86 -17.27 -19.18
CA GLU A 217 2.81 -17.47 -18.09
C GLU A 217 2.63 -16.49 -16.92
N PHE A 218 2.99 -16.93 -15.71
CA PHE A 218 2.89 -16.13 -14.51
C PHE A 218 3.83 -14.91 -14.54
N VAL A 219 3.31 -13.74 -14.17
CA VAL A 219 4.06 -12.49 -14.01
C VAL A 219 3.89 -11.98 -12.59
N PRO A 220 4.97 -11.89 -11.80
CA PRO A 220 4.92 -11.37 -10.44
C PRO A 220 4.79 -9.83 -10.41
N ASP A 221 4.56 -9.29 -9.22
CA ASP A 221 4.63 -7.87 -8.88
C ASP A 221 3.71 -6.97 -9.72
N LEU A 222 2.59 -7.50 -10.14
CA LEU A 222 1.49 -6.73 -10.72
C LEU A 222 0.67 -6.07 -9.60
N SER A 223 -0.22 -5.14 -9.99
CA SER A 223 -1.29 -4.70 -9.11
C SER A 223 -2.02 -5.90 -8.49
N ALA A 224 -2.34 -5.82 -7.20
CA ALA A 224 -3.12 -6.86 -6.52
C ALA A 224 -4.55 -7.04 -7.07
N VAL A 225 -4.98 -6.17 -7.98
CA VAL A 225 -6.20 -6.37 -8.78
C VAL A 225 -6.13 -7.66 -9.61
N ASP A 226 -4.95 -7.98 -10.17
CA ASP A 226 -4.73 -9.25 -10.89
C ASP A 226 -4.98 -10.46 -9.98
N TYR A 227 -4.38 -10.43 -8.77
CA TYR A 227 -4.61 -11.48 -7.77
C TYR A 227 -6.08 -11.56 -7.37
N LEU A 228 -6.71 -10.42 -7.11
CA LEU A 228 -8.09 -10.35 -6.66
C LEU A 228 -9.04 -10.98 -7.69
N PHE A 229 -8.90 -10.65 -8.96
CA PHE A 229 -9.75 -11.22 -10.01
C PHE A 229 -9.45 -12.68 -10.30
N CYS A 230 -8.17 -13.10 -10.24
CA CYS A 230 -7.76 -14.46 -10.62
C CYS A 230 -7.82 -15.45 -9.44
N ALA A 231 -7.46 -15.05 -8.23
CA ALA A 231 -7.35 -15.91 -7.05
C ALA A 231 -8.36 -15.59 -5.94
N GLY A 232 -9.03 -14.43 -6.02
CA GLY A 232 -9.97 -13.96 -5.03
C GLY A 232 -9.25 -13.53 -3.73
N ARG A 233 -9.94 -13.68 -2.61
CA ARG A 233 -9.42 -13.35 -1.27
C ARG A 233 -8.67 -14.50 -0.58
N LYS A 234 -8.15 -15.46 -1.34
CA LYS A 234 -7.37 -16.55 -0.75
C LYS A 234 -6.19 -15.98 0.05
N PRO A 235 -5.90 -16.48 1.25
CA PRO A 235 -4.72 -16.02 1.98
C PRO A 235 -3.46 -16.35 1.18
N TRP A 236 -2.64 -15.36 0.92
CA TRP A 236 -1.31 -15.58 0.30
C TRP A 236 -0.21 -15.86 1.32
N ARG A 237 -0.52 -15.68 2.61
CA ARG A 237 0.33 -16.10 3.71
C ARG A 237 -0.20 -17.42 4.27
N THR A 238 0.61 -18.45 4.27
CA THR A 238 0.36 -19.62 5.13
C THR A 238 0.62 -19.17 6.56
N LYS A 239 -0.35 -19.43 7.46
CA LYS A 239 -0.08 -19.28 8.89
C LYS A 239 1.07 -20.22 9.23
N SER A 240 2.25 -19.68 9.51
CA SER A 240 3.36 -20.44 10.12
C SER A 240 3.03 -20.76 11.56
#